data_044a621c5fba534f7bdeb8c38a979c78
#
_entry.id   044a621c5fba534f7bdeb8c38a979c78
#
_cell.length_a   1.000
_cell.length_b   1.000
_cell.length_c   1.000
_cell.angle_alpha   90.00
_cell.angle_beta   90.00
_cell.angle_gamma   90.00
#
_symmetry.space_group_name_H-M   'P 1'
#
loop_
_entity.id
_entity.type
_entity.pdbx_description
1 polymer ?
#
loop_
_entity_poly.entity_id
_entity_poly.type
_entity_poly.pdbx_seq_one_letter_code
_entity_poly.pdbx_strand_id
1 'polypeptide(L)'
;MRRGVREREAGYLLLETVALGLIVLAAAAVLGLFARTALLDAEGRARTDAALLARERLSVSAAELDAGGTVSGGVTEVRRSDTVYTVSADVARKDVFYDVTLHISWTVCGRARSADYVRRMRGRHAAGN
;
A
#
# COMPACT_ATOMS: atom_id res chain seq x y z
N MET A 1 39.35 46.82 -29.24
CA MET A 1 38.49 45.82 -29.90
C MET A 1 38.55 44.44 -29.30
N ARG A 2 39.59 44.03 -28.64
CA ARG A 2 39.67 42.68 -28.03
C ARG A 2 38.86 42.52 -26.72
N ARG A 3 38.51 43.57 -26.02
CA ARG A 3 37.70 43.52 -24.78
C ARG A 3 36.23 43.18 -25.04
N GLY A 4 35.64 43.71 -26.10
CA GLY A 4 34.22 43.51 -26.40
C GLY A 4 33.88 42.07 -26.85
N VAL A 5 34.84 41.39 -27.48
CA VAL A 5 34.65 39.99 -27.90
C VAL A 5 34.72 39.05 -26.69
N ARG A 6 35.61 39.30 -25.72
CA ARG A 6 35.71 38.53 -24.47
C ARG A 6 34.49 38.69 -23.58
N GLU A 7 33.92 39.89 -23.52
CA GLU A 7 32.69 40.13 -22.75
C GLU A 7 31.48 39.43 -23.37
N ARG A 8 31.38 39.36 -24.68
CA ARG A 8 30.33 38.63 -25.39
C ARG A 8 30.49 37.12 -25.19
N GLU A 9 31.71 36.59 -25.24
CA GLU A 9 31.99 35.17 -25.00
C GLU A 9 31.70 34.78 -23.54
N ALA A 10 32.06 35.63 -22.57
CA ALA A 10 31.76 35.42 -21.15
C ALA A 10 30.26 35.47 -20.89
N GLY A 11 29.49 36.38 -21.52
CA GLY A 11 28.04 36.46 -21.43
C GLY A 11 27.36 35.22 -22.08
N TYR A 12 27.88 34.77 -23.20
CA TYR A 12 27.38 33.57 -23.85
C TYR A 12 27.61 32.31 -23.03
N LEU A 13 28.79 32.12 -22.45
CA LEU A 13 29.11 31.00 -21.55
C LEU A 13 28.24 31.03 -20.27
N LEU A 14 27.99 32.24 -19.73
CA LEU A 14 27.11 32.38 -18.57
C LEU A 14 25.67 31.96 -18.90
N LEU A 15 25.15 32.40 -20.06
CA LEU A 15 23.84 32.08 -20.55
C LEU A 15 23.70 30.55 -20.79
N GLU A 16 24.72 29.95 -21.40
CA GLU A 16 24.76 28.51 -21.64
C GLU A 16 24.79 27.73 -20.32
N THR A 17 25.56 28.16 -19.34
CA THR A 17 25.62 27.53 -18.01
C THR A 17 24.28 27.62 -17.29
N VAL A 18 23.60 28.75 -17.36
CA VAL A 18 22.24 28.93 -16.79
C VAL A 18 21.24 28.05 -17.51
N ALA A 19 21.29 27.99 -18.84
CA ALA A 19 20.40 27.12 -19.63
C ALA A 19 20.58 25.64 -19.28
N LEU A 20 21.83 25.18 -19.18
CA LEU A 20 22.17 23.82 -18.76
C LEU A 20 21.68 23.55 -17.32
N GLY A 21 21.88 24.48 -16.42
CA GLY A 21 21.39 24.41 -15.05
C GLY A 21 19.87 24.25 -14.98
N LEU A 22 19.13 25.03 -15.80
CA LEU A 22 17.66 24.92 -15.89
C LEU A 22 17.21 23.57 -16.47
N ILE A 23 17.91 23.06 -17.48
CA ILE A 23 17.61 21.73 -18.06
C ILE A 23 17.82 20.63 -17.02
N VAL A 24 18.92 20.66 -16.29
CA VAL A 24 19.21 19.69 -15.23
C VAL A 24 18.17 19.77 -14.12
N LEU A 25 17.78 20.97 -13.71
CA LEU A 25 16.75 21.18 -12.70
C LEU A 25 15.39 20.63 -13.16
N ALA A 26 15.00 20.89 -14.41
CA ALA A 26 13.77 20.38 -15.00
C ALA A 26 13.79 18.84 -15.08
N ALA A 27 14.90 18.25 -15.49
CA ALA A 27 15.06 16.80 -15.53
C ALA A 27 14.97 16.19 -14.13
N ALA A 28 15.59 16.79 -13.13
CA ALA A 28 15.51 16.36 -11.74
C ALA A 28 14.07 16.43 -11.20
N ALA A 29 13.32 17.49 -11.53
CA ALA A 29 11.92 17.64 -11.15
C ALA A 29 11.05 16.57 -11.78
N VAL A 30 11.24 16.25 -13.06
CA VAL A 30 10.51 15.18 -13.77
C VAL A 30 10.82 13.81 -13.15
N LEU A 31 12.09 13.51 -12.89
CA LEU A 31 12.49 12.27 -12.22
C LEU A 31 11.88 12.17 -10.82
N GLY A 32 11.82 13.27 -10.08
CA GLY A 32 11.17 13.31 -8.76
C GLY A 32 9.68 13.01 -8.84
N LEU A 33 8.99 13.53 -9.87
CA LEU A 33 7.57 13.22 -10.12
C LEU A 33 7.36 11.73 -10.47
N PHE A 34 8.20 11.17 -11.33
CA PHE A 34 8.14 9.74 -11.66
C PHE A 34 8.37 8.85 -10.42
N ALA A 35 9.33 9.19 -9.59
CA ALA A 35 9.59 8.47 -8.35
C ALA A 35 8.39 8.51 -7.41
N ARG A 36 7.74 9.66 -7.25
CA ARG A 36 6.52 9.80 -6.45
C ARG A 36 5.35 9.01 -7.02
N THR A 37 5.16 9.07 -8.33
CA THR A 37 4.10 8.32 -9.01
C THR A 37 4.30 6.81 -8.85
N ALA A 38 5.52 6.33 -9.02
CA ALA A 38 5.85 4.92 -8.81
C ALA A 38 5.60 4.47 -7.37
N LEU A 39 5.93 5.32 -6.38
CA LEU A 39 5.68 5.04 -4.96
C LEU A 39 4.18 4.97 -4.66
N LEU A 40 3.40 5.94 -5.13
CA LEU A 40 1.94 5.96 -4.97
C LEU A 40 1.27 4.77 -5.65
N ASP A 41 1.74 4.38 -6.82
CA ASP A 41 1.26 3.22 -7.54
C ASP A 41 1.56 1.91 -6.78
N ALA A 42 2.76 1.76 -6.25
CA ALA A 42 3.14 0.63 -5.42
C ALA A 42 2.31 0.56 -4.12
N GLU A 43 2.10 1.69 -3.45
CA GLU A 43 1.24 1.77 -2.26
C GLU A 43 -0.21 1.45 -2.59
N GLY A 44 -0.74 1.94 -3.71
CA GLY A 44 -2.09 1.65 -4.18
C GLY A 44 -2.31 0.17 -4.48
N ARG A 45 -1.37 -0.46 -5.17
CA ARG A 45 -1.41 -1.91 -5.45
C ARG A 45 -1.36 -2.74 -4.18
N ALA A 46 -0.47 -2.41 -3.26
CA ALA A 46 -0.35 -3.11 -1.99
C ALA A 46 -1.62 -3.00 -1.16
N ARG A 47 -2.23 -1.81 -1.11
CA ARG A 47 -3.50 -1.59 -0.41
C ARG A 47 -4.65 -2.36 -1.06
N THR A 48 -4.70 -2.42 -2.38
CA THR A 48 -5.69 -3.22 -3.13
C THR A 48 -5.52 -4.70 -2.85
N ASP A 49 -4.30 -5.20 -2.88
CA ASP A 49 -3.99 -6.59 -2.56
C ASP A 49 -4.37 -6.94 -1.12
N ALA A 50 -4.12 -6.04 -0.17
CA ALA A 50 -4.54 -6.20 1.22
C ALA A 50 -6.06 -6.28 1.35
N ALA A 51 -6.80 -5.43 0.63
CA ALA A 51 -8.26 -5.45 0.63
C ALA A 51 -8.82 -6.75 0.03
N LEU A 52 -8.25 -7.22 -1.07
CA LEU A 52 -8.62 -8.50 -1.68
C LEU A 52 -8.32 -9.69 -0.77
N LEU A 53 -7.17 -9.67 -0.10
CA LEU A 53 -6.78 -10.68 0.87
C LEU A 53 -7.75 -10.69 2.07
N ALA A 54 -8.13 -9.52 2.58
CA ALA A 54 -9.10 -9.40 3.65
C ALA A 54 -10.46 -9.95 3.24
N ARG A 55 -10.92 -9.61 2.03
CA ARG A 55 -12.18 -10.14 1.49
C ARG A 55 -12.17 -11.65 1.36
N GLU A 56 -11.09 -12.21 0.86
CA GLU A 56 -10.91 -13.65 0.74
C GLU A 56 -10.95 -14.35 2.10
N ARG A 57 -10.21 -13.84 3.08
CA ARG A 57 -10.19 -14.39 4.44
C ARG A 57 -11.54 -14.29 5.15
N LEU A 58 -12.21 -13.16 5.01
CA LEU A 58 -13.55 -12.97 5.58
C LEU A 58 -14.58 -13.89 4.91
N SER A 59 -14.47 -14.13 3.62
CA SER A 59 -15.35 -15.07 2.90
C SER A 59 -15.15 -16.51 3.36
N VAL A 60 -13.91 -16.93 3.58
CA VAL A 60 -13.58 -18.24 4.12
C VAL A 60 -14.15 -18.40 5.53
N SER A 61 -13.97 -17.39 6.38
CA SER A 61 -14.52 -17.38 7.73
C SER A 61 -16.05 -17.44 7.73
N ALA A 62 -16.69 -16.72 6.82
CA ALA A 62 -18.15 -16.78 6.66
C ALA A 62 -18.63 -18.17 6.22
N ALA A 63 -17.91 -18.80 5.29
CA ALA A 63 -18.23 -20.15 4.83
C ALA A 63 -18.04 -21.19 5.95
N GLU A 64 -17.00 -21.05 6.77
CA GLU A 64 -16.79 -21.92 7.93
C GLU A 64 -17.92 -21.81 8.95
N LEU A 65 -18.38 -20.58 9.23
CA LEU A 65 -19.52 -20.35 10.12
C LEU A 65 -20.83 -20.91 9.54
N ASP A 66 -21.06 -20.77 8.24
CA ASP A 66 -22.24 -21.31 7.56
C ASP A 66 -22.25 -22.85 7.56
N ALA A 67 -21.08 -23.45 7.54
CA ALA A 67 -20.93 -24.91 7.65
C ALA A 67 -21.07 -25.42 9.10
N GLY A 68 -21.29 -24.54 10.07
CA GLY A 68 -21.41 -24.88 11.49
C GLY A 68 -20.08 -24.99 12.22
N GLY A 69 -18.98 -24.56 11.59
CA GLY A 69 -17.68 -24.50 12.22
C GLY A 69 -17.50 -23.27 13.12
N THR A 70 -16.34 -23.18 13.70
CA THR A 70 -15.94 -22.02 14.52
C THR A 70 -14.82 -21.26 13.84
N VAL A 71 -14.85 -19.93 13.97
CA VAL A 71 -13.76 -19.09 13.52
C VAL A 71 -12.79 -18.86 14.67
N SER A 72 -11.54 -19.15 14.44
CA SER A 72 -10.47 -18.90 15.41
C SER A 72 -9.60 -17.74 14.97
N GLY A 73 -9.13 -16.96 15.95
CA GLY A 73 -8.11 -15.95 15.72
C GLY A 73 -6.74 -16.58 15.46
N GLY A 74 -5.85 -15.82 14.88
CA GLY A 74 -4.48 -16.25 14.63
C GLY A 74 -3.71 -15.25 13.80
N VAL A 75 -2.43 -15.50 13.68
CA VAL A 75 -1.52 -14.71 12.84
C VAL A 75 -1.01 -15.58 11.70
N THR A 76 -1.14 -15.08 10.49
CA THR A 76 -0.68 -15.78 9.27
C THR A 76 0.08 -14.81 8.39
N GLU A 77 1.14 -15.29 7.77
CA GLU A 77 1.86 -14.53 6.75
C GLU A 77 1.45 -15.01 5.36
N VAL A 78 1.14 -14.07 4.48
CA VAL A 78 0.78 -14.34 3.08
C VAL A 78 1.64 -13.49 2.18
N ARG A 79 2.27 -14.11 1.20
CA ARG A 79 3.03 -13.39 0.18
C ARG A 79 2.17 -13.24 -1.07
N ARG A 80 1.98 -11.99 -1.50
CA ARG A 80 1.35 -11.65 -2.78
C ARG A 80 2.20 -10.65 -3.52
N SER A 81 2.44 -10.93 -4.80
CA SER A 81 3.44 -10.21 -5.57
C SER A 81 4.76 -10.22 -4.78
N ASP A 82 5.50 -9.17 -4.67
CA ASP A 82 6.75 -9.15 -3.90
C ASP A 82 6.58 -8.64 -2.45
N THR A 83 5.35 -8.61 -1.96
CA THR A 83 5.02 -8.07 -0.64
C THR A 83 4.53 -9.18 0.30
N VAL A 84 5.07 -9.20 1.51
CA VAL A 84 4.62 -10.09 2.58
C VAL A 84 3.61 -9.35 3.45
N TYR A 85 2.43 -9.94 3.57
CA TYR A 85 1.35 -9.41 4.41
C TYR A 85 1.24 -10.26 5.67
N THR A 86 1.27 -9.60 6.81
CA THR A 86 0.98 -10.24 8.10
C THR A 86 -0.48 -10.00 8.43
N VAL A 87 -1.24 -11.07 8.49
CA VAL A 87 -2.68 -11.04 8.78
C VAL A 87 -2.89 -11.55 10.19
N SER A 88 -3.39 -10.67 11.04
CA SER A 88 -3.81 -11.02 12.40
C SER A 88 -5.33 -10.97 12.47
N ALA A 89 -5.93 -12.05 12.93
CA ALA A 89 -7.37 -12.17 13.07
C ALA A 89 -7.75 -12.18 14.55
N ASP A 90 -8.60 -11.24 14.94
CA ASP A 90 -9.22 -11.20 16.26
C ASP A 90 -10.70 -11.50 16.12
N VAL A 91 -11.18 -12.44 16.89
CA VAL A 91 -12.59 -12.84 16.88
C VAL A 91 -13.21 -12.57 18.23
N ALA A 92 -14.21 -11.71 18.24
CA ALA A 92 -15.02 -11.43 19.42
C ALA A 92 -16.41 -12.05 19.21
N ARG A 93 -16.80 -12.94 20.10
CA ARG A 93 -18.12 -13.54 20.08
C ARG A 93 -19.06 -12.70 20.95
N LYS A 94 -20.16 -12.28 20.35
CA LYS A 94 -21.26 -11.61 21.05
C LYS A 94 -22.57 -12.31 20.70
N ASP A 95 -23.02 -13.16 21.62
CA ASP A 95 -24.26 -13.91 21.43
C ASP A 95 -24.21 -14.85 20.20
N VAL A 96 -25.04 -14.59 19.19
CA VAL A 96 -25.06 -15.31 17.91
C VAL A 96 -24.15 -14.67 16.85
N PHE A 97 -23.53 -13.56 17.19
CA PHE A 97 -22.69 -12.81 16.27
C PHE A 97 -21.21 -12.99 16.59
N TYR A 98 -20.43 -13.02 15.54
CA TYR A 98 -18.97 -12.97 15.59
C TYR A 98 -18.49 -11.70 14.93
N ASP A 99 -17.78 -10.87 15.69
CA ASP A 99 -17.07 -9.71 15.14
C ASP A 99 -15.66 -10.14 14.81
N VAL A 100 -15.38 -10.30 13.53
CA VAL A 100 -14.06 -10.68 13.03
C VAL A 100 -13.34 -9.42 12.59
N THR A 101 -12.23 -9.13 13.25
CA THR A 101 -11.33 -8.04 12.90
C THR A 101 -10.07 -8.60 12.29
N LEU A 102 -9.78 -8.21 11.06
CA LEU A 102 -8.51 -8.54 10.41
C LEU A 102 -7.62 -7.30 10.44
N HIS A 103 -6.46 -7.45 11.05
CA HIS A 103 -5.40 -6.47 11.02
C HIS A 103 -4.33 -6.95 10.03
N ILE A 104 -4.18 -6.24 8.92
CA ILE A 104 -3.23 -6.59 7.87
C ILE A 104 -2.13 -5.53 7.86
N SER A 105 -0.89 -5.96 8.04
CA SER A 105 0.28 -5.11 7.98
C SER A 105 1.23 -5.55 6.88
N TRP A 106 1.88 -4.60 6.26
CA TRP A 106 2.87 -4.82 5.21
C TRP A 106 3.88 -3.68 5.17
N THR A 107 4.95 -3.91 4.44
CA THR A 107 5.98 -2.88 4.22
C THR A 107 6.09 -2.63 2.72
N VAL A 108 5.98 -1.39 2.30
CA VAL A 108 6.17 -0.93 0.92
C VAL A 108 7.22 0.16 0.90
N CYS A 109 8.26 -0.02 0.08
CA CYS A 109 9.34 0.95 -0.06
C CYS A 109 9.95 1.40 1.29
N GLY A 110 10.14 0.45 2.21
CA GLY A 110 10.68 0.71 3.55
C GLY A 110 9.71 1.36 4.53
N ARG A 111 8.45 1.57 4.14
CA ARG A 111 7.41 2.16 5.00
C ARG A 111 6.43 1.09 5.47
N ALA A 112 6.25 1.01 6.77
CA ALA A 112 5.23 0.14 7.36
C ALA A 112 3.84 0.72 7.14
N ARG A 113 2.93 -0.11 6.67
CA ARG A 113 1.52 0.23 6.45
C ARG A 113 0.64 -0.84 7.08
N SER A 114 -0.55 -0.45 7.46
CA SER A 114 -1.54 -1.36 7.99
C SER A 114 -2.95 -0.93 7.63
N ALA A 115 -3.86 -1.89 7.65
CA ALA A 115 -5.29 -1.65 7.45
C ALA A 115 -6.08 -2.63 8.31
N ASP A 116 -7.19 -2.16 8.85
CA ASP A 116 -8.09 -2.96 9.64
C ASP A 116 -9.40 -3.17 8.89
N TYR A 117 -9.88 -4.42 8.91
CA TYR A 117 -11.13 -4.81 8.29
C TYR A 117 -12.00 -5.50 9.32
N VAL A 118 -13.18 -4.99 9.54
CA VAL A 118 -14.11 -5.54 10.52
C VAL A 118 -15.37 -6.01 9.81
N ARG A 119 -15.79 -7.22 10.13
CA ARG A 119 -17.04 -7.78 9.63
C ARG A 119 -17.77 -8.50 10.74
N ARG A 120 -19.04 -8.18 10.88
CA ARG A 120 -19.95 -8.93 11.75
C ARG A 120 -20.57 -10.06 10.98
N MET A 121 -20.44 -11.28 11.50
CA MET A 121 -20.98 -12.49 10.93
C MET A 121 -21.93 -13.13 11.92
N ARG A 122 -23.02 -13.66 11.41
CA ARG A 122 -23.92 -14.45 12.22
C ARG A 122 -23.47 -15.90 12.22
N GLY A 123 -23.16 -16.42 13.37
CA GLY A 123 -22.95 -17.85 13.53
C GLY A 123 -24.24 -18.59 13.26
N ARG A 124 -24.18 -19.65 12.49
CA ARG A 124 -25.29 -20.58 12.41
C ARG A 124 -25.39 -21.24 13.78
N HIS A 125 -26.29 -20.72 14.59
CA HIS A 125 -26.63 -21.45 15.79
C HIS A 125 -27.15 -22.80 15.29
N ALA A 126 -26.46 -23.88 15.64
CA ALA A 126 -27.10 -25.13 15.57
C ALA A 126 -28.44 -24.95 16.30
N ALA A 127 -29.52 -24.87 15.58
CA ALA A 127 -30.82 -24.87 16.15
C ALA A 127 -31.00 -26.21 16.85
N GLY A 128 -30.27 -26.37 17.93
CA GLY A 128 -30.49 -27.42 18.85
C GLY A 128 -31.77 -27.09 19.57
N ASN A 129 -32.79 -27.70 19.18
CA ASN A 129 -34.11 -27.63 19.78
C ASN A 129 -34.99 -26.47 19.30
#